data_0c3613a2aa1c9994353d24fa5b7d6140
#
_entry.id   0c3613a2aa1c9994353d24fa5b7d6140
#
_cell.length_a   1.000
_cell.length_b   1.000
_cell.length_c   1.000
_cell.angle_alpha   90.00
_cell.angle_beta   90.00
_cell.angle_gamma   90.00
#
_symmetry.space_group_name_H-M   'P 1'
#
loop_
_entity.id
_entity.type
_entity.pdbx_description
1 polymer ?
#
loop_
_entity_poly.entity_id
_entity_poly.type
_entity_poly.pdbx_seq_one_letter_code
_entity_poly.pdbx_strand_id
1 'polypeptide(L)'
;MSEIRKLRYRLFSWRSYPKLVPSAEPIDVVIPIISKDLKILPLCLEGVRNCVANTVKQIYIVAPAQKEITDFCAANDLEFVNENDVFGYAPKDLKIILSNGSDRSGWLFQQFVKLSGAIGTCRYYLCIDADHVLIHPHVFLTDKQETVFYLSYEDHQPYYDIIRRIMPDLEIANLSYVDHKMLFDKEQLHELHETLSRNHGGKPWQQVITDNLDYNEQSGFSEFETYGNFVQRKVLRPWQQKRLPYRKIADYDTLRSKYAKWFRWTLTFPDYMRENKQTHPNPPCKGGRSKRLND
;
A
#
# COMPACT_ATOMS: atom_id res chain seq x y z
N MET A 1 12.10 -15.71 1.64
CA MET A 1 10.77 -15.81 2.29
C MET A 1 10.78 -17.05 3.17
N SER A 2 10.52 -16.93 4.47
CA SER A 2 10.59 -18.09 5.37
C SER A 2 9.40 -19.02 5.12
N GLU A 3 9.64 -20.33 5.05
CA GLU A 3 8.59 -21.35 4.91
C GLU A 3 7.63 -21.32 6.13
N ILE A 4 8.14 -20.90 7.27
CA ILE A 4 7.35 -20.71 8.50
C ILE A 4 6.26 -19.64 8.29
N ARG A 5 6.58 -18.50 7.66
CA ARG A 5 5.60 -17.44 7.41
C ARG A 5 4.52 -17.88 6.41
N LYS A 6 4.90 -18.63 5.38
CA LYS A 6 3.93 -19.24 4.45
C LYS A 6 3.00 -20.24 5.15
N LEU A 7 3.54 -21.08 6.04
CA LEU A 7 2.74 -22.03 6.82
C LEU A 7 1.76 -21.28 7.75
N ARG A 8 2.23 -20.26 8.47
CA ARG A 8 1.38 -19.40 9.31
C ARG A 8 0.25 -18.77 8.51
N TYR A 9 0.57 -18.24 7.32
CA TYR A 9 -0.43 -17.67 6.44
C TYR A 9 -1.46 -18.69 5.95
N ARG A 10 -1.05 -19.90 5.59
CA ARG A 10 -1.98 -20.99 5.22
C ARG A 10 -2.93 -21.30 6.36
N LEU A 11 -2.41 -21.51 7.57
CA LEU A 11 -3.23 -21.76 8.76
C LEU A 11 -4.18 -20.60 9.05
N PHE A 12 -3.72 -19.37 8.89
CA PHE A 12 -4.54 -18.17 9.03
C PHE A 12 -5.63 -18.12 7.96
N SER A 13 -5.30 -18.41 6.68
CA SER A 13 -6.25 -18.33 5.56
C SER A 13 -7.31 -19.43 5.55
N TRP A 14 -7.09 -20.55 6.24
CA TRP A 14 -8.04 -21.67 6.35
C TRP A 14 -9.05 -21.49 7.48
N ARG A 15 -8.89 -20.48 8.32
CA ARG A 15 -9.84 -20.21 9.39
C ARG A 15 -11.18 -19.76 8.81
N SER A 16 -12.26 -20.13 9.49
CA SER A 16 -13.57 -19.53 9.25
C SER A 16 -13.60 -18.13 9.85
N TYR A 17 -14.05 -17.15 9.07
CA TYR A 17 -14.17 -15.78 9.52
C TYR A 17 -15.63 -15.34 9.51
N PRO A 18 -16.11 -14.66 10.57
CA PRO A 18 -17.47 -14.13 10.60
C PRO A 18 -17.63 -13.09 9.48
N LYS A 19 -18.85 -12.98 8.96
CA LYS A 19 -19.20 -11.93 8.01
C LYS A 19 -19.02 -10.58 8.68
N LEU A 20 -18.37 -9.66 8.00
CA LEU A 20 -18.22 -8.28 8.47
C LEU A 20 -19.44 -7.45 8.05
N VAL A 21 -19.86 -6.56 8.94
CA VAL A 21 -20.87 -5.55 8.66
C VAL A 21 -20.12 -4.23 8.45
N PRO A 22 -20.29 -3.56 7.30
CA PRO A 22 -19.63 -2.29 7.06
C PRO A 22 -20.23 -1.19 7.95
N SER A 23 -19.38 -0.24 8.38
CA SER A 23 -19.81 0.97 9.06
C SER A 23 -20.71 1.81 8.14
N ALA A 24 -21.67 2.52 8.77
CA ALA A 24 -22.45 3.55 8.08
C ALA A 24 -21.63 4.85 7.88
N GLU A 25 -20.52 5.02 8.58
CA GLU A 25 -19.62 6.16 8.41
C GLU A 25 -18.96 6.13 7.03
N PRO A 26 -19.04 7.21 6.25
CA PRO A 26 -18.45 7.25 4.92
C PRO A 26 -16.93 7.32 5.00
N ILE A 27 -16.30 6.80 3.94
CA ILE A 27 -14.84 6.87 3.76
C ILE A 27 -14.52 7.61 2.46
N ASP A 28 -13.37 8.24 2.41
CA ASP A 28 -12.77 8.71 1.15
C ASP A 28 -11.88 7.61 0.55
N VAL A 29 -11.57 7.73 -0.75
CA VAL A 29 -10.60 6.87 -1.43
C VAL A 29 -9.49 7.74 -2.00
N VAL A 30 -8.25 7.35 -1.79
CA VAL A 30 -7.05 8.06 -2.27
C VAL A 30 -6.25 7.12 -3.16
N ILE A 31 -6.01 7.53 -4.40
CA ILE A 31 -5.26 6.75 -5.40
C ILE A 31 -4.09 7.59 -5.91
N PRO A 32 -2.87 7.37 -5.40
CA PRO A 32 -1.68 8.02 -5.96
C PRO A 32 -1.34 7.41 -7.32
N ILE A 33 -1.12 8.25 -8.33
CA ILE A 33 -0.81 7.81 -9.69
C ILE A 33 0.26 8.68 -10.36
N ILE A 34 0.81 8.15 -11.43
CA ILE A 34 1.50 8.93 -12.46
C ILE A 34 0.90 8.58 -13.84
N SER A 35 1.22 9.34 -14.90
CA SER A 35 0.58 9.18 -16.23
C SER A 35 0.53 7.76 -16.77
N LYS A 36 1.55 6.95 -16.51
CA LYS A 36 1.58 5.55 -16.97
C LYS A 36 0.44 4.70 -16.39
N ASP A 37 -0.11 5.09 -15.25
CA ASP A 37 -1.15 4.34 -14.54
C ASP A 37 -2.54 4.59 -15.10
N LEU A 38 -2.73 5.63 -15.93
CA LEU A 38 -4.02 5.95 -16.59
C LEU A 38 -4.60 4.78 -17.38
N LYS A 39 -3.76 3.85 -17.87
CA LYS A 39 -4.24 2.68 -18.61
C LYS A 39 -4.93 1.63 -17.74
N ILE A 40 -4.52 1.51 -16.49
CA ILE A 40 -5.06 0.51 -15.55
C ILE A 40 -6.07 1.13 -14.60
N LEU A 41 -5.99 2.44 -14.35
CA LEU A 41 -6.83 3.17 -13.42
C LEU A 41 -8.35 2.94 -13.62
N PRO A 42 -8.90 2.85 -14.85
CA PRO A 42 -10.32 2.54 -15.04
C PRO A 42 -10.77 1.23 -14.39
N LEU A 43 -9.92 0.19 -14.40
CA LEU A 43 -10.21 -1.09 -13.76
C LEU A 43 -10.15 -0.99 -12.23
N CYS A 44 -9.19 -0.23 -11.70
CA CYS A 44 -9.12 0.06 -10.27
C CYS A 44 -10.38 0.78 -9.81
N LEU A 45 -10.81 1.84 -10.53
CA LEU A 45 -12.03 2.60 -10.24
C LEU A 45 -13.29 1.73 -10.31
N GLU A 46 -13.41 0.84 -11.30
CA GLU A 46 -14.49 -0.14 -11.38
C GLU A 46 -14.51 -1.01 -10.11
N GLY A 47 -13.35 -1.52 -9.70
CA GLY A 47 -13.20 -2.31 -8.48
C GLY A 47 -13.60 -1.53 -7.23
N VAL A 48 -13.16 -0.29 -7.10
CA VAL A 48 -13.52 0.59 -5.98
C VAL A 48 -15.03 0.82 -5.91
N ARG A 49 -15.64 1.24 -7.03
CA ARG A 49 -17.07 1.56 -7.10
C ARG A 49 -17.98 0.35 -6.85
N ASN A 50 -17.56 -0.85 -7.26
CA ASN A 50 -18.39 -2.06 -7.19
C ASN A 50 -18.07 -2.97 -5.99
N CYS A 51 -16.87 -2.87 -5.41
CA CYS A 51 -16.40 -3.85 -4.42
C CYS A 51 -16.00 -3.25 -3.07
N VAL A 52 -15.96 -1.93 -2.88
CA VAL A 52 -15.86 -1.33 -1.56
C VAL A 52 -17.24 -1.36 -0.92
N ALA A 53 -17.39 -2.11 0.19
CA ALA A 53 -18.68 -2.30 0.85
C ALA A 53 -19.04 -1.12 1.78
N ASN A 54 -18.07 -0.31 2.18
CA ASN A 54 -18.31 0.94 2.92
C ASN A 54 -18.80 2.03 1.93
N THR A 55 -19.56 2.99 2.44
CA THR A 55 -20.00 4.14 1.64
C THR A 55 -18.78 4.99 1.27
N VAL A 56 -18.45 5.05 -0.01
CA VAL A 56 -17.41 5.95 -0.54
C VAL A 56 -18.03 7.33 -0.75
N LYS A 57 -17.47 8.36 -0.11
CA LYS A 57 -17.92 9.74 -0.25
C LYS A 57 -17.31 10.39 -1.49
N GLN A 58 -15.98 10.29 -1.63
CA GLN A 58 -15.24 10.89 -2.73
C GLN A 58 -14.01 10.05 -3.06
N ILE A 59 -13.60 10.08 -4.35
CA ILE A 59 -12.36 9.48 -4.83
C ILE A 59 -11.39 10.59 -5.24
N TYR A 60 -10.21 10.60 -4.62
CA TYR A 60 -9.14 11.56 -4.84
C TYR A 60 -8.01 10.90 -5.63
N ILE A 61 -7.61 11.53 -6.73
CA ILE A 61 -6.43 11.17 -7.51
C ILE A 61 -5.29 12.11 -7.14
N VAL A 62 -4.22 11.56 -6.56
CA VAL A 62 -3.04 12.35 -6.17
C VAL A 62 -1.95 12.11 -7.20
N ALA A 63 -1.55 13.17 -7.90
CA ALA A 63 -0.65 13.05 -9.04
C ALA A 63 0.07 14.36 -9.36
N PRO A 64 1.12 14.32 -10.21
CA PRO A 64 1.66 15.52 -10.84
C PRO A 64 0.58 16.25 -11.65
N ALA A 65 0.61 17.58 -11.65
CA ALA A 65 -0.35 18.43 -12.39
C ALA A 65 -0.13 18.34 -13.92
N GLN A 66 -0.50 17.21 -14.50
CA GLN A 66 -0.42 16.94 -15.93
C GLN A 66 -1.81 16.96 -16.55
N LYS A 67 -1.94 17.61 -17.72
CA LYS A 67 -3.23 17.84 -18.38
C LYS A 67 -4.03 16.56 -18.64
N GLU A 68 -3.36 15.48 -19.04
CA GLU A 68 -4.01 14.18 -19.28
C GLU A 68 -4.63 13.58 -18.02
N ILE A 69 -4.02 13.81 -16.84
CA ILE A 69 -4.54 13.32 -15.56
C ILE A 69 -5.72 14.19 -15.12
N THR A 70 -5.58 15.52 -15.19
CA THR A 70 -6.67 16.43 -14.80
C THR A 70 -7.90 16.29 -15.69
N ASP A 71 -7.70 16.13 -17.02
CA ASP A 71 -8.80 15.86 -17.97
C ASP A 71 -9.49 14.51 -17.64
N PHE A 72 -8.71 13.47 -17.32
CA PHE A 72 -9.25 12.18 -16.92
C PHE A 72 -10.08 12.29 -15.63
N CYS A 73 -9.59 13.02 -14.63
CA CYS A 73 -10.33 13.24 -13.38
C CYS A 73 -11.66 13.95 -13.63
N ALA A 74 -11.64 15.03 -14.40
CA ALA A 74 -12.85 15.78 -14.75
C ALA A 74 -13.90 14.93 -15.50
N ALA A 75 -13.43 14.06 -16.42
CA ALA A 75 -14.30 13.18 -17.20
C ALA A 75 -14.88 12.00 -16.39
N ASN A 76 -14.37 11.69 -15.21
CA ASN A 76 -14.74 10.51 -14.41
C ASN A 76 -15.30 10.83 -13.03
N ASP A 77 -15.63 12.10 -12.74
CA ASP A 77 -16.14 12.56 -11.44
C ASP A 77 -15.18 12.21 -10.27
N LEU A 78 -13.90 12.59 -10.47
CA LEU A 78 -12.81 12.39 -9.51
C LEU A 78 -12.23 13.72 -9.07
N GLU A 79 -11.87 13.82 -7.80
CA GLU A 79 -11.17 14.98 -7.27
C GLU A 79 -9.66 14.87 -7.56
N PHE A 80 -9.12 15.84 -8.28
CA PHE A 80 -7.68 15.93 -8.52
C PHE A 80 -6.99 16.67 -7.37
N VAL A 81 -5.92 16.07 -6.85
CA VAL A 81 -5.01 16.69 -5.88
C VAL A 81 -3.61 16.72 -6.48
N ASN A 82 -3.04 17.93 -6.62
CA ASN A 82 -1.65 18.05 -7.01
C ASN A 82 -0.76 17.50 -5.88
N GLU A 83 0.08 16.51 -6.20
CA GLU A 83 0.93 15.86 -5.19
C GLU A 83 1.83 16.86 -4.44
N ASN A 84 2.29 17.94 -5.10
CA ASN A 84 3.14 18.95 -4.48
C ASN A 84 2.42 19.75 -3.39
N ASP A 85 1.08 19.87 -3.46
CA ASP A 85 0.30 20.65 -2.51
C ASP A 85 0.11 19.91 -1.18
N VAL A 86 0.32 18.59 -1.17
CA VAL A 86 0.15 17.76 0.04
C VAL A 86 1.14 18.17 1.14
N PHE A 87 2.37 18.50 0.76
CA PHE A 87 3.44 18.88 1.71
C PHE A 87 4.07 20.25 1.40
N GLY A 88 3.69 20.90 0.30
CA GLY A 88 4.27 22.17 -0.15
C GLY A 88 5.64 22.03 -0.82
N TYR A 89 6.05 20.81 -1.20
CA TYR A 89 7.27 20.52 -1.93
C TYR A 89 7.08 19.35 -2.91
N ALA A 90 7.94 19.26 -3.92
CA ALA A 90 7.87 18.20 -4.93
C ALA A 90 8.63 16.92 -4.51
N PRO A 91 8.31 15.74 -5.07
CA PRO A 91 9.02 14.49 -4.78
C PRO A 91 10.55 14.59 -4.90
N LYS A 92 11.05 15.30 -5.91
CA LYS A 92 12.50 15.50 -6.15
C LYS A 92 13.22 16.26 -5.02
N ASP A 93 12.46 17.00 -4.20
CA ASP A 93 13.04 17.82 -3.12
C ASP A 93 13.41 16.95 -1.91
N LEU A 94 12.88 15.72 -1.81
CA LEU A 94 13.30 14.74 -0.79
C LEU A 94 14.74 14.27 -0.95
N LYS A 95 15.29 14.24 -2.18
CA LYS A 95 16.69 13.86 -2.50
C LYS A 95 17.09 12.49 -1.91
N ILE A 96 16.27 11.50 -2.08
CA ILE A 96 16.55 10.11 -1.61
C ILE A 96 17.37 9.39 -2.68
N ILE A 97 18.67 9.59 -2.64
CA ILE A 97 19.63 8.98 -3.56
C ILE A 97 20.31 7.81 -2.84
N LEU A 98 20.08 6.59 -3.33
CA LEU A 98 20.65 5.38 -2.76
C LEU A 98 22.16 5.28 -3.03
N SER A 99 22.86 4.40 -2.28
CA SER A 99 24.30 4.17 -2.43
C SER A 99 24.71 3.73 -3.85
N ASN A 100 23.79 3.12 -4.60
CA ASN A 100 24.01 2.72 -6.00
C ASN A 100 23.66 3.82 -7.02
N GLY A 101 23.35 5.05 -6.56
CA GLY A 101 22.98 6.18 -7.40
C GLY A 101 21.51 6.24 -7.84
N SER A 102 20.67 5.26 -7.48
CA SER A 102 19.25 5.27 -7.84
C SER A 102 18.48 6.35 -7.05
N ASP A 103 17.67 7.14 -7.74
CA ASP A 103 16.76 8.10 -7.11
C ASP A 103 15.45 7.38 -6.69
N ARG A 104 15.15 7.41 -5.39
CA ARG A 104 13.93 6.85 -4.79
C ARG A 104 13.02 7.91 -4.18
N SER A 105 13.28 9.18 -4.47
CA SER A 105 12.49 10.31 -3.93
C SER A 105 11.00 10.19 -4.26
N GLY A 106 10.64 9.90 -5.51
CA GLY A 106 9.24 9.72 -5.90
C GLY A 106 8.56 8.53 -5.23
N TRP A 107 9.30 7.43 -5.06
CA TRP A 107 8.78 6.25 -4.37
C TRP A 107 8.50 6.53 -2.88
N LEU A 108 9.43 7.17 -2.17
CA LEU A 108 9.22 7.50 -0.76
C LEU A 108 8.15 8.57 -0.57
N PHE A 109 8.12 9.56 -1.48
CA PHE A 109 7.09 10.61 -1.46
C PHE A 109 5.68 10.00 -1.54
N GLN A 110 5.46 9.02 -2.41
CA GLN A 110 4.18 8.33 -2.50
C GLN A 110 3.80 7.61 -1.19
N GLN A 111 4.77 7.04 -0.48
CA GLN A 111 4.54 6.45 0.86
C GLN A 111 4.10 7.54 1.86
N PHE A 112 4.75 8.71 1.80
CA PHE A 112 4.40 9.84 2.67
C PHE A 112 3.00 10.40 2.34
N VAL A 113 2.63 10.50 1.07
CA VAL A 113 1.28 10.88 0.65
C VAL A 113 0.24 9.96 1.27
N LYS A 114 0.46 8.65 1.24
CA LYS A 114 -0.44 7.66 1.84
C LYS A 114 -0.55 7.81 3.36
N LEU A 115 0.53 8.20 4.05
CA LEU A 115 0.57 8.42 5.50
C LEU A 115 0.16 9.83 5.93
N SER A 116 -0.07 10.77 5.00
CA SER A 116 -0.21 12.19 5.34
C SER A 116 -1.42 12.50 6.22
N GLY A 117 -2.55 11.82 6.02
CA GLY A 117 -3.83 12.20 6.62
C GLY A 117 -4.41 13.53 6.09
N ALA A 118 -3.73 14.19 5.14
CA ALA A 118 -4.08 15.52 4.67
C ALA A 118 -5.17 15.53 3.58
N ILE A 119 -5.45 14.39 2.94
CA ILE A 119 -6.31 14.30 1.77
C ILE A 119 -7.72 13.88 2.19
N GLY A 120 -8.71 14.46 1.51
CA GLY A 120 -10.12 14.15 1.74
C GLY A 120 -10.71 14.77 2.99
N THR A 121 -12.03 14.65 3.14
CA THR A 121 -12.83 15.29 4.19
C THR A 121 -13.34 14.30 5.24
N CYS A 122 -13.35 12.98 4.93
CA CYS A 122 -13.70 11.96 5.90
C CYS A 122 -12.57 11.73 6.91
N ARG A 123 -12.92 11.21 8.09
CA ARG A 123 -11.95 10.73 9.08
C ARG A 123 -11.13 9.56 8.50
N TYR A 124 -11.80 8.65 7.82
CA TYR A 124 -11.19 7.46 7.23
C TYR A 124 -10.98 7.64 5.73
N TYR A 125 -9.87 7.16 5.22
CA TYR A 125 -9.64 7.05 3.78
C TYR A 125 -8.96 5.74 3.41
N LEU A 126 -9.44 5.14 2.33
CA LEU A 126 -8.83 3.95 1.73
C LEU A 126 -7.77 4.39 0.72
N CYS A 127 -6.49 4.10 0.99
CA CYS A 127 -5.49 4.12 -0.07
C CYS A 127 -5.51 2.81 -0.83
N ILE A 128 -5.44 2.90 -2.16
CA ILE A 128 -5.32 1.75 -3.06
C ILE A 128 -4.38 2.08 -4.20
N ASP A 129 -3.47 1.16 -4.54
CA ASP A 129 -2.58 1.31 -5.68
C ASP A 129 -3.36 1.19 -6.99
N ALA A 130 -3.07 2.02 -7.99
CA ALA A 130 -3.82 2.07 -9.25
C ALA A 130 -3.81 0.76 -10.05
N ASP A 131 -2.80 -0.09 -9.83
CA ASP A 131 -2.64 -1.39 -10.47
C ASP A 131 -3.30 -2.56 -9.70
N HIS A 132 -4.03 -2.23 -8.61
CA HIS A 132 -4.73 -3.16 -7.75
C HIS A 132 -6.25 -3.07 -7.96
N VAL A 133 -6.87 -4.17 -8.38
CA VAL A 133 -8.28 -4.23 -8.77
C VAL A 133 -9.06 -5.14 -7.84
N LEU A 134 -10.06 -4.60 -7.14
CA LEU A 134 -10.98 -5.38 -6.32
C LEU A 134 -11.99 -6.10 -7.23
N ILE A 135 -12.20 -7.40 -7.02
CA ILE A 135 -13.16 -8.20 -7.79
C ILE A 135 -14.22 -8.91 -6.93
N HIS A 136 -14.14 -8.72 -5.61
CA HIS A 136 -15.14 -9.15 -4.62
C HIS A 136 -15.38 -8.04 -3.58
N PRO A 137 -16.53 -8.03 -2.89
CA PRO A 137 -16.80 -7.07 -1.84
C PRO A 137 -15.77 -7.11 -0.70
N HIS A 138 -15.28 -5.93 -0.31
CA HIS A 138 -14.37 -5.71 0.80
C HIS A 138 -14.98 -4.74 1.81
N VAL A 139 -14.93 -5.11 3.09
CA VAL A 139 -15.23 -4.21 4.21
C VAL A 139 -13.91 -3.70 4.77
N PHE A 140 -13.72 -2.39 4.84
CA PHE A 140 -12.51 -1.75 5.35
C PHE A 140 -12.70 -1.14 6.74
N LEU A 141 -13.94 -0.71 7.07
CA LEU A 141 -14.34 -0.24 8.39
C LEU A 141 -15.59 -0.99 8.83
N THR A 142 -15.54 -1.63 10.01
CA THR A 142 -16.68 -2.36 10.56
C THR A 142 -17.68 -1.44 11.26
N ASP A 143 -18.91 -1.93 11.48
CA ASP A 143 -19.94 -1.26 12.30
C ASP A 143 -19.49 -1.00 13.76
N LYS A 144 -18.45 -1.68 14.21
CA LYS A 144 -17.80 -1.47 15.52
C LYS A 144 -16.63 -0.47 15.46
N GLN A 145 -16.46 0.25 14.36
CA GLN A 145 -15.34 1.18 14.13
C GLN A 145 -13.96 0.53 14.26
N GLU A 146 -13.83 -0.70 13.74
CA GLU A 146 -12.56 -1.41 13.67
C GLU A 146 -12.04 -1.39 12.23
N THR A 147 -10.79 -1.01 12.04
CA THR A 147 -10.12 -1.08 10.72
C THR A 147 -9.86 -2.53 10.33
N VAL A 148 -10.21 -2.89 9.10
CA VAL A 148 -9.98 -4.24 8.57
C VAL A 148 -8.69 -4.26 7.74
N PHE A 149 -7.71 -5.04 8.18
CA PHE A 149 -6.47 -5.28 7.45
C PHE A 149 -6.46 -6.64 6.79
N TYR A 150 -5.99 -6.69 5.54
CA TYR A 150 -5.84 -7.89 4.75
C TYR A 150 -4.37 -8.30 4.72
N LEU A 151 -4.02 -9.33 5.48
CA LEU A 151 -2.63 -9.73 5.70
C LEU A 151 -2.10 -10.63 4.61
N SER A 152 -0.85 -10.41 4.22
CA SER A 152 -0.09 -11.23 3.30
C SER A 152 0.98 -12.07 4.01
N TYR A 153 1.68 -12.90 3.25
CA TYR A 153 2.87 -13.62 3.71
C TYR A 153 4.18 -12.99 3.21
N GLU A 154 4.11 -11.76 2.72
CA GLU A 154 5.30 -11.03 2.31
C GLU A 154 6.30 -10.94 3.46
N ASP A 155 7.60 -11.01 3.15
CA ASP A 155 8.66 -11.06 4.14
C ASP A 155 9.83 -10.25 3.61
N HIS A 156 9.84 -8.96 3.97
CA HIS A 156 10.88 -8.03 3.56
C HIS A 156 11.50 -7.41 4.81
N GLN A 157 12.63 -7.98 5.22
CA GLN A 157 13.30 -7.64 6.49
C GLN A 157 13.58 -6.13 6.65
N PRO A 158 14.00 -5.38 5.62
CA PRO A 158 14.24 -3.94 5.74
C PRO A 158 13.05 -3.13 6.27
N TYR A 159 11.80 -3.53 5.98
CA TYR A 159 10.61 -2.88 6.54
C TYR A 159 10.51 -3.01 8.06
N TYR A 160 10.88 -4.18 8.58
CA TYR A 160 10.85 -4.43 10.03
C TYR A 160 12.04 -3.78 10.74
N ASP A 161 13.17 -3.67 10.07
CA ASP A 161 14.37 -3.06 10.63
C ASP A 161 14.21 -1.56 10.81
N ILE A 162 13.58 -0.85 9.86
CA ILE A 162 13.27 0.57 10.04
C ILE A 162 12.21 0.77 11.13
N ILE A 163 11.17 -0.06 11.22
CA ILE A 163 10.16 0.04 12.28
C ILE A 163 10.82 -0.07 13.66
N ARG A 164 11.74 -1.02 13.85
CA ARG A 164 12.49 -1.15 15.13
C ARG A 164 13.36 0.05 15.45
N ARG A 165 13.88 0.76 14.43
CA ARG A 165 14.65 1.99 14.64
C ARG A 165 13.77 3.17 15.03
N ILE A 166 12.61 3.34 14.38
CA ILE A 166 11.74 4.49 14.60
C ILE A 166 10.73 4.29 15.74
N MET A 167 10.40 3.03 16.06
CA MET A 167 9.46 2.65 17.14
C MET A 167 9.97 1.36 17.83
N PRO A 168 11.01 1.43 18.67
CA PRO A 168 11.67 0.24 19.24
C PRO A 168 10.76 -0.63 20.11
N ASP A 169 9.77 -0.04 20.75
CA ASP A 169 8.83 -0.74 21.64
C ASP A 169 7.62 -1.33 20.90
N LEU A 170 7.50 -1.13 19.57
CA LEU A 170 6.38 -1.64 18.79
C LEU A 170 6.54 -3.13 18.50
N GLU A 171 5.54 -3.92 18.90
CA GLU A 171 5.46 -5.34 18.55
C GLU A 171 5.14 -5.50 17.05
N ILE A 172 5.97 -6.27 16.34
CA ILE A 172 5.82 -6.52 14.91
C ILE A 172 5.05 -7.83 14.69
N ALA A 173 4.00 -7.77 13.90
CA ALA A 173 3.16 -8.90 13.56
C ALA A 173 3.91 -10.02 12.81
N ASN A 174 3.42 -11.25 12.95
CA ASN A 174 3.98 -12.42 12.28
C ASN A 174 3.60 -12.56 10.79
N LEU A 175 2.61 -11.80 10.34
CA LEU A 175 2.18 -11.68 8.93
C LEU A 175 2.30 -10.23 8.49
N SER A 176 2.41 -10.02 7.19
CA SER A 176 2.66 -8.71 6.59
C SER A 176 1.35 -7.94 6.36
N TYR A 177 1.41 -6.64 6.58
CA TYR A 177 0.34 -5.70 6.23
C TYR A 177 0.43 -5.17 4.80
N VAL A 178 1.46 -5.53 4.02
CA VAL A 178 1.58 -5.12 2.61
C VAL A 178 0.54 -5.83 1.76
N ASP A 179 -0.44 -5.06 1.25
CA ASP A 179 -1.57 -5.59 0.47
C ASP A 179 -2.05 -4.64 -0.64
N HIS A 180 -1.26 -3.64 -1.05
CA HIS A 180 -1.61 -2.64 -2.08
C HIS A 180 -2.90 -1.84 -1.83
N LYS A 181 -3.53 -2.01 -0.68
CA LYS A 181 -4.70 -1.26 -0.20
C LYS A 181 -4.75 -1.26 1.31
N MET A 182 -5.11 -0.14 1.90
CA MET A 182 -5.24 -0.02 3.36
C MET A 182 -6.14 1.16 3.72
N LEU A 183 -7.03 0.95 4.69
CA LEU A 183 -7.79 2.03 5.30
C LEU A 183 -6.94 2.71 6.38
N PHE A 184 -6.82 4.02 6.27
CA PHE A 184 -6.18 4.88 7.27
C PHE A 184 -7.23 5.66 8.05
N ASP A 185 -7.01 5.78 9.37
CA ASP A 185 -7.74 6.66 10.27
C ASP A 185 -6.86 7.88 10.57
N LYS A 186 -7.34 9.08 10.27
CA LYS A 186 -6.59 10.32 10.46
C LYS A 186 -6.19 10.58 11.91
N GLU A 187 -7.01 10.13 12.87
CA GLU A 187 -6.68 10.24 14.30
C GLU A 187 -5.50 9.32 14.66
N GLN A 188 -5.53 8.06 14.17
CA GLN A 188 -4.42 7.13 14.39
C GLN A 188 -3.14 7.56 13.65
N LEU A 189 -3.25 8.18 12.48
CA LEU A 189 -2.11 8.77 11.79
C LEU A 189 -1.51 9.93 12.57
N HIS A 190 -2.35 10.81 13.11
CA HIS A 190 -1.87 11.89 13.98
C HIS A 190 -1.11 11.34 15.19
N GLU A 191 -1.65 10.32 15.86
CA GLU A 191 -0.98 9.64 16.97
C GLU A 191 0.35 8.97 16.56
N LEU A 192 0.40 8.35 15.38
CA LEU A 192 1.62 7.80 14.80
C LEU A 192 2.68 8.90 14.58
N HIS A 193 2.29 10.03 13.97
CA HIS A 193 3.20 11.16 13.72
C HIS A 193 3.75 11.74 15.02
N GLU A 194 2.89 11.95 16.02
CA GLU A 194 3.30 12.41 17.36
C GLU A 194 4.23 11.42 18.06
N THR A 195 3.97 10.12 17.91
CA THR A 195 4.82 9.08 18.49
C THR A 195 6.20 9.06 17.83
N LEU A 196 6.27 9.13 16.51
CA LEU A 196 7.54 9.23 15.79
C LEU A 196 8.32 10.48 16.20
N SER A 197 7.64 11.63 16.23
CA SER A 197 8.24 12.91 16.63
C SER A 197 8.78 12.86 18.07
N ARG A 198 7.99 12.41 19.02
CA ARG A 198 8.35 12.29 20.43
C ARG A 198 9.55 11.36 20.67
N ASN A 199 9.57 10.22 20.00
CA ASN A 199 10.68 9.24 20.13
C ASN A 199 11.99 9.76 19.53
N HIS A 200 11.96 10.80 18.69
CA HIS A 200 13.11 11.33 17.96
C HIS A 200 13.36 12.82 18.19
N GLY A 201 13.10 13.30 19.43
CA GLY A 201 13.49 14.64 19.87
C GLY A 201 12.70 15.78 19.20
N GLY A 202 11.44 15.55 18.83
CA GLY A 202 10.56 16.56 18.23
C GLY A 202 10.75 16.76 16.73
N LYS A 203 11.48 15.89 16.03
CA LYS A 203 11.66 15.97 14.58
C LYS A 203 10.34 15.72 13.84
N PRO A 204 10.09 16.36 12.70
CA PRO A 204 8.97 16.00 11.82
C PRO A 204 9.03 14.51 11.45
N TRP A 205 7.87 13.83 11.40
CA TRP A 205 7.80 12.39 11.17
C TRP A 205 8.45 11.96 9.84
N GLN A 206 8.35 12.78 8.78
CA GLN A 206 9.03 12.51 7.50
C GLN A 206 10.55 12.49 7.67
N GLN A 207 11.09 13.43 8.46
CA GLN A 207 12.53 13.48 8.76
C GLN A 207 12.95 12.28 9.60
N VAL A 208 12.13 11.85 10.56
CA VAL A 208 12.41 10.63 11.34
C VAL A 208 12.56 9.43 10.41
N ILE A 209 11.67 9.27 9.43
CA ILE A 209 11.75 8.17 8.46
C ILE A 209 13.01 8.31 7.60
N THR A 210 13.27 9.48 7.01
CA THR A 210 14.44 9.69 6.13
C THR A 210 15.77 9.50 6.85
N ASP A 211 15.89 9.97 8.11
CA ASP A 211 17.10 9.82 8.92
C ASP A 211 17.39 8.34 9.27
N ASN A 212 16.39 7.47 9.23
CA ASN A 212 16.47 6.05 9.59
C ASN A 212 16.40 5.08 8.40
N LEU A 213 16.36 5.59 7.15
CA LEU A 213 16.42 4.73 5.97
C LEU A 213 17.77 4.01 5.87
N ASP A 214 17.72 2.79 5.35
CA ASP A 214 18.93 2.16 4.82
C ASP A 214 19.08 2.52 3.33
N TYR A 215 20.04 3.37 3.04
CA TYR A 215 20.30 3.84 1.68
C TYR A 215 20.96 2.80 0.77
N ASN A 216 21.21 1.58 1.25
CA ASN A 216 21.61 0.44 0.43
C ASN A 216 20.39 -0.36 -0.06
N GLU A 217 19.19 -0.10 0.50
CA GLU A 217 17.99 -0.86 0.20
C GLU A 217 17.08 -0.11 -0.77
N GLN A 218 16.66 -0.81 -1.86
CA GLN A 218 15.73 -0.24 -2.86
C GLN A 218 14.32 0.02 -2.30
N SER A 219 13.92 -0.74 -1.31
CA SER A 219 12.63 -0.69 -0.63
C SER A 219 12.84 -0.77 0.87
N GLY A 220 13.38 0.32 1.46
CA GLY A 220 13.77 0.38 2.88
C GLY A 220 12.63 0.75 3.83
N PHE A 221 11.44 1.12 3.34
CA PHE A 221 10.30 1.58 4.13
C PHE A 221 8.98 1.04 3.57
N SER A 222 7.99 0.83 4.42
CA SER A 222 6.61 0.55 4.02
C SER A 222 5.63 1.25 4.95
N GLU A 223 4.80 2.11 4.38
CA GLU A 223 3.69 2.77 5.06
C GLU A 223 2.69 1.75 5.61
N PHE A 224 2.41 0.69 4.85
CA PHE A 224 1.47 -0.36 5.25
C PHE A 224 1.97 -1.16 6.45
N GLU A 225 3.25 -1.56 6.45
CA GLU A 225 3.84 -2.25 7.61
C GLU A 225 3.89 -1.33 8.83
N THR A 226 4.30 -0.08 8.64
CA THR A 226 4.43 0.87 9.73
C THR A 226 3.09 1.16 10.39
N TYR A 227 2.08 1.55 9.61
CA TYR A 227 0.76 1.86 10.13
C TYR A 227 0.00 0.63 10.63
N GLY A 228 0.04 -0.48 9.88
CA GLY A 228 -0.67 -1.70 10.24
C GLY A 228 -0.19 -2.32 11.57
N ASN A 229 1.12 -2.25 11.87
CA ASN A 229 1.64 -2.69 13.16
C ASN A 229 1.26 -1.71 14.27
N PHE A 230 1.20 -0.40 13.99
CA PHE A 230 0.90 0.64 14.97
C PHE A 230 -0.55 0.58 15.48
N VAL A 231 -1.54 0.39 14.59
CA VAL A 231 -2.96 0.41 14.96
C VAL A 231 -3.32 -0.76 15.87
N GLN A 232 -3.96 -0.48 17.01
CA GLN A 232 -4.33 -1.49 18.01
C GLN A 232 -5.73 -2.09 17.75
N ARG A 233 -6.71 -1.24 17.43
CA ARG A 233 -8.10 -1.65 17.23
C ARG A 233 -8.36 -2.05 15.78
N LYS A 234 -8.25 -3.37 15.51
CA LYS A 234 -8.25 -3.89 14.15
C LYS A 234 -8.86 -5.30 14.02
N VAL A 235 -9.38 -5.58 12.83
CA VAL A 235 -9.82 -6.92 12.41
C VAL A 235 -8.88 -7.41 11.32
N LEU A 236 -8.40 -8.64 11.45
CA LEU A 236 -7.45 -9.22 10.51
C LEU A 236 -8.16 -10.21 9.58
N ARG A 237 -7.87 -10.14 8.29
CA ARG A 237 -8.36 -11.03 7.23
C ARG A 237 -7.19 -11.49 6.36
N PRO A 238 -7.25 -12.68 5.77
CA PRO A 238 -6.26 -13.08 4.78
C PRO A 238 -6.47 -12.29 3.49
N TRP A 239 -5.37 -11.82 2.89
CA TRP A 239 -5.45 -11.31 1.53
C TRP A 239 -5.73 -12.47 0.56
N GLN A 240 -6.38 -12.19 -0.55
CA GLN A 240 -6.66 -13.20 -1.57
C GLN A 240 -6.34 -12.60 -2.95
N GLN A 241 -5.07 -12.29 -3.14
CA GLN A 241 -4.57 -11.60 -4.32
C GLN A 241 -4.07 -12.57 -5.39
N LYS A 242 -4.28 -12.21 -6.65
CA LYS A 242 -3.60 -12.80 -7.80
C LYS A 242 -2.78 -11.74 -8.54
N ARG A 243 -1.46 -11.88 -8.50
CA ARG A 243 -0.55 -11.07 -9.33
C ARG A 243 -0.53 -11.62 -10.76
N LEU A 244 -0.66 -10.74 -11.73
CA LEU A 244 -0.72 -11.03 -13.15
C LEU A 244 0.26 -10.13 -13.92
N PRO A 245 0.85 -10.61 -15.04
CA PRO A 245 1.64 -9.76 -15.90
C PRO A 245 0.81 -8.57 -16.42
N TYR A 246 1.38 -7.37 -16.48
CA TYR A 246 0.70 -6.15 -16.90
C TYR A 246 0.02 -6.27 -18.28
N ARG A 247 0.66 -6.97 -19.25
CA ARG A 247 0.08 -7.26 -20.59
C ARG A 247 -1.27 -7.97 -20.54
N LYS A 248 -1.60 -8.62 -19.42
CA LYS A 248 -2.87 -9.34 -19.23
C LYS A 248 -4.06 -8.43 -18.91
N ILE A 249 -3.86 -7.13 -18.83
CA ILE A 249 -4.96 -6.15 -18.69
C ILE A 249 -5.99 -6.30 -19.82
N ALA A 250 -5.54 -6.57 -21.05
CA ALA A 250 -6.43 -6.79 -22.19
C ALA A 250 -7.38 -8.00 -22.02
N ASP A 251 -7.01 -8.95 -21.17
CA ASP A 251 -7.81 -10.16 -20.88
C ASP A 251 -8.66 -10.01 -19.60
N TYR A 252 -8.81 -8.79 -19.05
CA TYR A 252 -9.36 -8.53 -17.72
C TYR A 252 -10.68 -9.25 -17.42
N ASP A 253 -11.67 -9.16 -18.29
CA ASP A 253 -13.00 -9.75 -18.05
C ASP A 253 -12.94 -11.27 -17.92
N THR A 254 -12.13 -11.92 -18.76
CA THR A 254 -11.89 -13.36 -18.69
C THR A 254 -11.18 -13.73 -17.39
N LEU A 255 -10.17 -12.94 -16.97
CA LEU A 255 -9.41 -13.17 -15.76
C LEU A 255 -10.25 -12.90 -14.51
N ARG A 256 -11.05 -11.84 -14.50
CA ARG A 256 -12.02 -11.54 -13.44
C ARG A 256 -12.97 -12.72 -13.24
N SER A 257 -13.63 -13.18 -14.30
CA SER A 257 -14.56 -14.30 -14.27
C SER A 257 -13.90 -15.60 -13.80
N LYS A 258 -12.66 -15.85 -14.24
CA LYS A 258 -11.88 -17.03 -13.84
C LYS A 258 -11.53 -16.99 -12.35
N TYR A 259 -10.93 -15.90 -11.88
CA TYR A 259 -10.37 -15.82 -10.52
C TYR A 259 -11.42 -15.56 -9.46
N ALA A 260 -12.54 -14.91 -9.77
CA ALA A 260 -13.68 -14.77 -8.88
C ALA A 260 -14.20 -16.15 -8.38
N LYS A 261 -14.17 -17.16 -9.24
CA LYS A 261 -14.58 -18.54 -8.90
C LYS A 261 -13.59 -19.27 -7.98
N TRP A 262 -12.34 -18.80 -7.88
CA TRP A 262 -11.26 -19.45 -7.13
C TRP A 262 -10.96 -18.76 -5.80
N PHE A 263 -11.92 -18.05 -5.23
CA PHE A 263 -11.75 -17.30 -3.97
C PHE A 263 -10.59 -16.30 -4.01
N ARG A 264 -10.31 -15.74 -5.20
CA ARG A 264 -9.40 -14.59 -5.33
C ARG A 264 -10.25 -13.32 -5.32
N TRP A 265 -9.89 -12.40 -4.43
CA TRP A 265 -10.67 -11.19 -4.18
C TRP A 265 -10.10 -9.98 -4.89
N THR A 266 -8.83 -10.08 -5.29
CA THR A 266 -8.14 -8.98 -5.95
C THR A 266 -7.22 -9.49 -7.06
N LEU A 267 -7.09 -8.68 -8.12
CA LEU A 267 -6.10 -8.84 -9.19
C LEU A 267 -5.12 -7.68 -9.12
N THR A 268 -3.83 -7.95 -9.28
CA THR A 268 -2.80 -6.91 -9.33
C THR A 268 -1.98 -7.09 -10.58
N PHE A 269 -1.73 -5.98 -11.28
CA PHE A 269 -0.99 -5.91 -12.55
C PHE A 269 0.28 -5.05 -12.39
N PRO A 270 1.29 -5.49 -11.62
CA PRO A 270 2.41 -4.67 -11.25
C PRO A 270 3.20 -4.18 -12.46
N ASP A 271 3.61 -2.91 -12.42
CA ASP A 271 4.34 -2.27 -13.51
C ASP A 271 5.66 -2.97 -13.84
N TYR A 272 6.38 -3.47 -12.83
CA TYR A 272 7.62 -4.23 -13.04
C TYR A 272 7.43 -5.55 -13.81
N MET A 273 6.18 -5.99 -14.03
CA MET A 273 5.81 -7.14 -14.87
C MET A 273 5.39 -6.73 -16.29
N ARG A 274 5.61 -5.47 -16.72
CA ARG A 274 5.27 -5.00 -18.08
C ARG A 274 6.05 -5.72 -19.16
N GLU A 275 7.35 -5.95 -18.92
CA GLU A 275 8.23 -6.58 -19.88
C GLU A 275 8.92 -7.80 -19.26
N ASN A 276 9.11 -8.85 -20.07
CA ASN A 276 10.04 -9.96 -19.75
C ASN A 276 11.51 -9.51 -19.86
N LYS A 277 11.85 -8.26 -19.52
CA LYS A 277 13.26 -7.86 -19.45
C LYS A 277 13.80 -8.31 -18.10
N GLN A 278 14.74 -9.25 -18.18
CA GLN A 278 15.65 -9.73 -17.13
C GLN A 278 16.55 -8.61 -16.60
N THR A 279 16.00 -7.46 -16.16
CA THR A 279 16.79 -6.41 -15.54
C THR A 279 15.94 -5.59 -14.56
N HIS A 280 15.37 -6.25 -13.55
CA HIS A 280 15.17 -5.60 -12.28
C HIS A 280 15.92 -6.41 -11.22
N PRO A 281 16.87 -5.80 -10.52
CA PRO A 281 17.60 -6.50 -9.47
C PRO A 281 16.76 -6.56 -8.19
N ASN A 282 15.59 -7.13 -8.22
CA ASN A 282 14.94 -7.70 -7.06
C ASN A 282 13.60 -8.34 -7.40
N PRO A 283 13.60 -9.62 -7.76
CA PRO A 283 12.51 -10.48 -7.32
C PRO A 283 12.61 -10.63 -5.79
N PRO A 284 11.50 -10.93 -5.08
CA PRO A 284 11.52 -11.15 -3.64
C PRO A 284 12.63 -12.15 -3.30
N CYS A 285 13.46 -11.81 -2.34
CA CYS A 285 14.69 -12.45 -1.91
C CYS A 285 14.73 -13.97 -2.06
N LYS A 286 15.52 -14.46 -3.01
CA LYS A 286 16.08 -15.80 -2.91
C LYS A 286 17.28 -15.71 -1.97
N GLY A 287 17.17 -16.31 -0.78
CA GLY A 287 18.26 -16.41 0.18
C GLY A 287 19.48 -17.04 -0.48
N GLY A 288 20.51 -16.24 -0.70
CA GLY A 288 21.81 -16.70 -1.14
C GLY A 288 22.49 -17.45 -0.01
N ARG A 289 22.57 -18.78 -0.10
CA ARG A 289 23.58 -19.54 0.65
C ARG A 289 24.93 -19.15 0.10
N SER A 290 25.72 -18.42 0.89
CA SER A 290 27.15 -18.31 0.64
C SER A 290 27.76 -19.69 0.78
N LYS A 291 28.20 -20.29 -0.32
CA LYS A 291 29.14 -21.41 -0.28
C LYS A 291 30.48 -20.83 0.18
N ARG A 292 30.90 -21.19 1.40
CA ARG A 292 32.30 -21.10 1.77
C ARG A 292 33.05 -22.08 0.83
N LEU A 293 33.92 -21.58 0.01
CA LEU A 293 35.00 -22.34 -0.59
C LEU A 293 36.07 -22.49 0.47
N ASN A 294 36.23 -23.72 0.96
CA ASN A 294 37.48 -24.14 1.56
C ASN A 294 38.44 -24.40 0.40
N ASP A 295 39.54 -23.72 0.40
CA ASP A 295 40.89 -24.27 0.23
C ASP A 295 41.91 -23.23 0.74
#